data_ac388442ea5f71b56dde7ac22f5a0bd7
#
_entry.id   ac388442ea5f71b56dde7ac22f5a0bd7
#
_cell.length_a   1.000
_cell.length_b   1.000
_cell.length_c   1.000
_cell.angle_alpha   90.00
_cell.angle_beta   90.00
_cell.angle_gamma   90.00
#
_symmetry.space_group_name_H-M   'P 1'
#
loop_
_entity.id
_entity.type
_entity.pdbx_description
1 polymer ?
#
loop_
_entity_poly.entity_id
_entity_poly.type
_entity_poly.pdbx_seq_one_letter_code
_entity_poly.pdbx_strand_id
1 'polypeptide(L)'
;MALSKKKRAAQYKDLDLDVRSEIADLFRLLGDPSRLGIVYACLGEPVSAGDIARMLKISPSLTSHHLRLLKVARLVRSKRKGKQIFYTAADAHVRRILFDMAEHALEHEHEHEESSA
;
A
#
# COMPACT_ATOMS: atom_id res chain seq x y z
N MET A 1 -19.80 -4.94 25.87
CA MET A 1 -19.57 -5.94 24.84
C MET A 1 -18.07 -6.16 24.68
N ALA A 2 -17.62 -7.41 24.68
CA ALA A 2 -16.21 -7.71 24.57
C ALA A 2 -15.72 -7.44 23.14
N LEU A 3 -14.56 -6.80 22.99
CA LEU A 3 -13.93 -6.62 21.70
C LEU A 3 -13.54 -7.98 21.12
N SER A 4 -13.61 -8.11 19.79
CA SER A 4 -13.14 -9.32 19.12
C SER A 4 -11.63 -9.50 19.40
N LYS A 5 -11.16 -10.74 19.28
CA LYS A 5 -9.74 -11.04 19.46
C LYS A 5 -8.86 -10.19 18.52
N LYS A 6 -9.31 -9.96 17.28
CA LYS A 6 -8.62 -9.10 16.32
C LYS A 6 -8.51 -7.66 16.79
N LYS A 7 -9.60 -7.11 17.32
CA LYS A 7 -9.60 -5.72 17.81
C LYS A 7 -8.70 -5.55 19.02
N ARG A 8 -8.66 -6.55 19.91
CA ARG A 8 -7.76 -6.52 21.05
C ARG A 8 -6.30 -6.63 20.63
N ALA A 9 -6.01 -7.48 19.65
CA ALA A 9 -4.65 -7.61 19.12
C ALA A 9 -4.15 -6.31 18.50
N ALA A 10 -5.07 -5.46 18.00
CA ALA A 10 -4.73 -4.15 17.45
C ALA A 10 -4.40 -3.11 18.54
N GLN A 11 -4.48 -3.49 19.83
CA GLN A 11 -4.14 -2.61 20.93
C GLN A 11 -2.76 -2.97 21.50
N TYR A 12 -1.72 -2.90 20.66
CA TYR A 12 -0.29 -2.93 21.03
C TYR A 12 0.19 -4.16 21.77
N LYS A 13 -0.23 -4.29 23.04
CA LYS A 13 0.27 -5.29 23.97
C LYS A 13 -0.03 -6.71 23.53
N ASP A 14 -1.09 -6.87 22.75
CA ASP A 14 -1.59 -8.17 22.37
C ASP A 14 -1.06 -8.66 21.03
N LEU A 15 -0.18 -7.88 20.38
CA LEU A 15 0.47 -8.30 19.16
C LEU A 15 1.64 -9.23 19.48
N ASP A 16 1.48 -10.50 19.18
CA ASP A 16 2.58 -11.44 19.37
C ASP A 16 3.69 -11.23 18.33
N LEU A 17 4.79 -11.91 18.50
CA LEU A 17 5.96 -11.75 17.64
C LEU A 17 5.64 -12.10 16.18
N ASP A 18 4.84 -13.14 15.94
CA ASP A 18 4.52 -13.55 14.57
C ASP A 18 3.73 -12.47 13.85
N VAL A 19 2.74 -11.90 14.50
CA VAL A 19 1.94 -10.82 13.91
C VAL A 19 2.78 -9.56 13.70
N ARG A 20 3.62 -9.21 14.67
CA ARG A 20 4.51 -8.05 14.53
C ARG A 20 5.49 -8.22 13.38
N SER A 21 6.03 -9.43 13.22
CA SER A 21 6.94 -9.73 12.12
C SER A 21 6.25 -9.64 10.77
N GLU A 22 5.01 -10.13 10.68
CA GLU A 22 4.21 -10.04 9.48
C GLU A 22 3.96 -8.58 9.09
N ILE A 23 3.56 -7.76 10.06
CA ILE A 23 3.34 -6.32 9.83
C ILE A 23 4.64 -5.64 9.40
N ALA A 24 5.75 -5.97 10.06
CA ALA A 24 7.05 -5.41 9.72
C ALA A 24 7.45 -5.75 8.27
N ASP A 25 7.15 -6.96 7.83
CA ASP A 25 7.40 -7.36 6.44
C ASP A 25 6.57 -6.55 5.45
N LEU A 26 5.33 -6.27 5.78
CA LEU A 26 4.47 -5.41 4.94
C LEU A 26 5.06 -4.01 4.82
N PHE A 27 5.51 -3.42 5.93
CA PHE A 27 6.15 -2.11 5.91
C PHE A 27 7.47 -2.13 5.13
N ARG A 28 8.20 -3.23 5.22
CA ARG A 28 9.46 -3.38 4.46
C ARG A 28 9.19 -3.37 2.96
N LEU A 29 8.13 -4.06 2.50
CA LEU A 29 7.73 -4.02 1.10
C LEU A 29 7.37 -2.61 0.68
N LEU A 30 6.62 -1.90 1.50
CA LEU A 30 6.18 -0.54 1.21
C LEU A 30 7.29 0.49 1.40
N GLY A 31 8.42 0.09 1.98
CA GLY A 31 9.58 0.97 2.17
C GLY A 31 10.33 1.31 0.90
N ASP A 32 10.04 0.62 -0.20
CA ASP A 32 10.59 0.96 -1.50
C ASP A 32 9.71 1.98 -2.21
N PRO A 33 10.25 3.15 -2.63
CA PRO A 33 9.43 4.20 -3.23
C PRO A 33 8.64 3.76 -4.46
N SER A 34 9.21 2.90 -5.30
CA SER A 34 8.51 2.41 -6.48
C SER A 34 7.32 1.53 -6.11
N ARG A 35 7.53 0.59 -5.18
CA ARG A 35 6.44 -0.27 -4.71
C ARG A 35 5.36 0.55 -4.03
N LEU A 36 5.75 1.49 -3.19
CA LEU A 36 4.80 2.40 -2.54
C LEU A 36 3.98 3.16 -3.58
N GLY A 37 4.65 3.71 -4.60
CA GLY A 37 3.99 4.43 -5.69
C GLY A 37 2.98 3.55 -6.44
N ILE A 38 3.30 2.28 -6.62
CA ILE A 38 2.39 1.33 -7.28
C ILE A 38 1.10 1.18 -6.47
N VAL A 39 1.21 0.99 -5.16
CA VAL A 39 0.01 0.82 -4.33
C VAL A 39 -0.82 2.09 -4.32
N TYR A 40 -0.19 3.28 -4.27
CA TYR A 40 -0.91 4.55 -4.39
C TYR A 40 -1.65 4.66 -5.72
N ALA A 41 -1.03 4.21 -6.81
CA ALA A 41 -1.70 4.19 -8.13
C ALA A 41 -2.93 3.28 -8.14
N CYS A 42 -2.96 2.27 -7.26
CA CYS A 42 -4.06 1.32 -7.17
C CYS A 42 -5.17 1.73 -6.21
N LEU A 43 -5.07 2.89 -5.56
CA LEU A 43 -6.09 3.34 -4.60
C LEU A 43 -7.34 3.87 -5.27
N GLY A 44 -7.24 4.35 -6.49
CA GLY A 44 -8.38 4.86 -7.25
C GLY A 44 -9.05 3.77 -8.08
N GLU A 45 -9.34 4.09 -9.33
CA GLU A 45 -9.91 3.14 -10.27
C GLU A 45 -8.93 2.01 -10.58
N PRO A 46 -9.44 0.82 -10.98
CA PRO A 46 -8.57 -0.26 -11.40
C PRO A 46 -7.61 0.20 -12.51
N VAL A 47 -6.36 -0.19 -12.40
CA VAL A 47 -5.30 0.29 -13.30
C VAL A 47 -4.48 -0.89 -13.83
N SER A 48 -4.15 -0.85 -15.13
CA SER A 48 -3.35 -1.91 -15.75
C SER A 48 -1.87 -1.76 -15.40
N ALA A 49 -1.12 -2.86 -15.50
CA ALA A 49 0.32 -2.85 -15.26
C ALA A 49 1.03 -1.88 -16.19
N GLY A 50 0.60 -1.81 -17.46
CA GLY A 50 1.18 -0.89 -18.43
C GLY A 50 0.98 0.58 -18.04
N ASP A 51 -0.22 0.92 -17.57
CA ASP A 51 -0.50 2.27 -17.12
C ASP A 51 0.30 2.62 -15.87
N ILE A 52 0.42 1.69 -14.93
CA ILE A 52 1.24 1.89 -13.73
C ILE A 52 2.69 2.18 -14.12
N ALA A 53 3.25 1.38 -15.04
CA ALA A 53 4.62 1.56 -15.51
C ALA A 53 4.83 2.96 -16.10
N ARG A 54 3.88 3.42 -16.91
CA ARG A 54 3.94 4.76 -17.50
C ARG A 54 3.81 5.86 -16.46
N MET A 55 2.87 5.71 -15.51
CA MET A 55 2.68 6.70 -14.44
C MET A 55 3.93 6.89 -13.60
N LEU A 56 4.62 5.80 -13.28
CA LEU A 56 5.78 5.83 -12.41
C LEU A 56 7.11 5.91 -13.17
N LYS A 57 7.06 5.84 -14.49
CA LYS A 57 8.25 5.89 -15.34
C LYS A 57 9.27 4.80 -15.00
N ILE A 58 8.77 3.59 -14.80
CA ILE A 58 9.60 2.41 -14.58
C ILE A 58 9.33 1.39 -15.67
N SER A 59 10.24 0.43 -15.82
CA SER A 59 10.10 -0.57 -16.88
C SER A 59 8.91 -1.49 -16.64
N PRO A 60 8.30 -2.04 -17.70
CA PRO A 60 7.26 -3.05 -17.55
C PRO A 60 7.72 -4.28 -16.76
N SER A 61 8.97 -4.71 -16.95
CA SER A 61 9.52 -5.85 -16.21
C SER A 61 9.59 -5.59 -14.71
N LEU A 62 10.07 -4.41 -14.33
CA LEU A 62 10.17 -4.02 -12.93
C LEU A 62 8.79 -3.88 -12.31
N THR A 63 7.85 -3.27 -13.05
CA THR A 63 6.46 -3.13 -12.60
C THR A 63 5.84 -4.49 -12.33
N SER A 64 6.00 -5.44 -13.24
CA SER A 64 5.47 -6.80 -13.08
C SER A 64 6.08 -7.50 -11.87
N HIS A 65 7.38 -7.32 -11.65
CA HIS A 65 8.07 -7.90 -10.50
C HIS A 65 7.50 -7.35 -9.18
N HIS A 66 7.37 -6.04 -9.09
CA HIS A 66 6.80 -5.39 -7.91
C HIS A 66 5.35 -5.80 -7.66
N LEU A 67 4.54 -5.83 -8.70
CA LEU A 67 3.13 -6.23 -8.59
C LEU A 67 2.98 -7.66 -8.08
N ARG A 68 3.86 -8.56 -8.51
CA ARG A 68 3.85 -9.94 -8.02
C ARG A 68 4.10 -10.00 -6.51
N LEU A 69 5.11 -9.28 -6.03
CA LEU A 69 5.42 -9.21 -4.60
C LEU A 69 4.26 -8.62 -3.80
N LEU A 70 3.69 -7.53 -4.29
CA LEU A 70 2.58 -6.84 -3.63
C LEU A 70 1.31 -7.70 -3.58
N LYS A 71 1.07 -8.47 -4.64
CA LYS A 71 -0.08 -9.37 -4.71
C LYS A 71 0.06 -10.54 -3.72
N VAL A 72 1.25 -11.14 -3.64
CA VAL A 72 1.52 -12.21 -2.68
C VAL A 72 1.35 -11.71 -1.26
N ALA A 73 1.78 -10.49 -0.98
CA ALA A 73 1.63 -9.87 0.34
C ALA A 73 0.22 -9.34 0.62
N ARG A 74 -0.69 -9.49 -0.32
CA ARG A 74 -2.09 -9.06 -0.20
C ARG A 74 -2.24 -7.54 -0.03
N LEU A 75 -1.35 -6.80 -0.66
CA LEU A 75 -1.45 -5.33 -0.69
C LEU A 75 -2.18 -4.84 -1.93
N VAL A 76 -2.17 -5.62 -3.01
CA VAL A 76 -2.97 -5.36 -4.20
C VAL A 76 -3.71 -6.63 -4.62
N ARG A 77 -4.80 -6.45 -5.34
CA ARG A 77 -5.56 -7.53 -5.98
C ARG A 77 -5.52 -7.32 -7.49
N SER A 78 -5.65 -8.40 -8.24
CA SER A 78 -5.74 -8.32 -9.69
C SER A 78 -7.06 -8.90 -10.17
N LYS A 79 -7.53 -8.37 -11.28
CA LYS A 79 -8.72 -8.87 -11.96
C LYS A 79 -8.50 -8.80 -13.46
N ARG A 80 -8.75 -9.91 -14.12
CA ARG A 80 -8.65 -9.98 -15.58
C ARG A 80 -9.91 -9.41 -16.21
N LYS A 81 -9.74 -8.55 -17.21
CA LYS A 81 -10.80 -8.03 -18.04
C LYS A 81 -10.37 -8.16 -19.50
N GLY A 82 -10.91 -9.15 -20.21
CA GLY A 82 -10.46 -9.44 -21.56
C GLY A 82 -9.02 -9.94 -21.57
N LYS A 83 -8.17 -9.25 -22.32
CA LYS A 83 -6.74 -9.57 -22.43
C LYS A 83 -5.88 -8.84 -21.43
N GLN A 84 -6.47 -7.94 -20.64
CA GLN A 84 -5.72 -7.13 -19.69
C GLN A 84 -6.00 -7.52 -18.25
N ILE A 85 -5.00 -7.30 -17.41
CA ILE A 85 -5.12 -7.49 -15.96
C ILE A 85 -5.09 -6.10 -15.33
N PHE A 86 -6.07 -5.85 -14.46
CA PHE A 86 -6.19 -4.60 -13.72
C PHE A 86 -5.92 -4.84 -12.25
N TYR A 87 -5.34 -3.86 -11.60
CA TYR A 87 -4.93 -3.94 -10.20
C TYR A 87 -5.64 -2.88 -9.37
N THR A 88 -6.01 -3.28 -8.16
CA THR A 88 -6.60 -2.39 -7.15
C THR A 88 -5.96 -2.68 -5.81
N ALA A 89 -6.08 -1.74 -4.87
CA ALA A 89 -5.68 -2.00 -3.49
C ALA A 89 -6.50 -3.17 -2.95
N ALA A 90 -5.86 -4.00 -2.11
CA ALA A 90 -6.45 -5.28 -1.70
C ALA A 90 -7.74 -5.13 -0.90
N ASP A 91 -7.79 -4.15 0.01
CA ASP A 91 -8.96 -3.96 0.87
C ASP A 91 -9.01 -2.54 1.43
N ALA A 92 -10.06 -2.28 2.21
CA ALA A 92 -10.27 -0.97 2.82
C ALA A 92 -9.21 -0.60 3.85
N HIS A 93 -8.61 -1.57 4.50
CA HIS A 93 -7.55 -1.32 5.48
C HIS A 93 -6.29 -0.76 4.81
N VAL A 94 -5.88 -1.37 3.70
CA VAL A 94 -4.73 -0.88 2.92
C VAL A 94 -5.00 0.54 2.44
N ARG A 95 -6.19 0.79 1.88
CA ARG A 95 -6.57 2.13 1.40
C ARG A 95 -6.47 3.16 2.50
N ARG A 96 -7.03 2.85 3.66
CA ARG A 96 -7.09 3.78 4.78
C ARG A 96 -5.72 4.13 5.33
N ILE A 97 -4.87 3.12 5.53
CA ILE A 97 -3.51 3.32 6.04
C ILE A 97 -2.73 4.24 5.10
N LEU A 98 -2.77 3.96 3.80
CA LEU A 98 -2.01 4.73 2.83
C LEU A 98 -2.57 6.14 2.64
N PHE A 99 -3.89 6.28 2.67
CA PHE A 99 -4.52 7.59 2.62
C PHE A 99 -4.11 8.43 3.83
N ASP A 100 -4.19 7.85 5.02
CA ASP A 100 -3.83 8.54 6.26
C ASP A 100 -2.34 8.92 6.29
N MET A 101 -1.48 8.04 5.79
CA MET A 101 -0.04 8.34 5.72
C MET A 101 0.25 9.48 4.73
N ALA A 102 -0.45 9.52 3.61
CA ALA A 102 -0.30 10.60 2.64
C ALA A 102 -0.73 11.94 3.25
N GLU A 103 -1.85 11.95 3.95
CA GLU A 103 -2.31 13.17 4.64
C GLU A 103 -1.29 13.63 5.67
N HIS A 104 -0.76 12.71 6.45
CA HIS A 104 0.26 13.01 7.45
C HIS A 104 1.50 13.65 6.81
N ALA A 105 2.01 13.04 5.74
CA ALA A 105 3.20 13.53 5.04
C ALA A 105 2.97 14.93 4.44
N LEU A 106 1.80 15.14 3.84
CA LEU A 106 1.47 16.43 3.24
C LEU A 106 1.27 17.53 4.28
N GLU A 107 0.65 17.22 5.41
CA GLU A 107 0.50 18.17 6.52
C GLU A 107 1.85 18.57 7.09
N HIS A 108 2.73 17.60 7.29
CA HIS A 108 4.06 17.85 7.83
C HIS A 108 4.91 18.68 6.88
N GLU A 109 4.83 18.42 5.59
CA GLU A 109 5.50 19.22 4.57
C GLU A 109 4.99 20.65 4.54
N HIS A 110 3.68 20.83 4.66
CA HIS A 110 3.04 22.14 4.70
C HIS A 110 3.48 22.94 5.94
N GLU A 111 3.53 22.32 7.10
CA GLU A 111 4.03 22.94 8.34
C GLU A 111 5.49 23.36 8.20
N HIS A 112 6.31 22.54 7.54
CA HIS A 112 7.70 22.83 7.30
C HIS A 112 7.85 24.07 6.39
N GLU A 113 7.04 24.19 5.37
CA GLU A 113 7.02 25.36 4.49
C GLU A 113 6.65 26.63 5.26
N GLU A 114 5.64 26.56 6.12
CA GLU A 114 5.21 27.67 6.96
C GLU A 114 6.31 28.09 7.95
N SER A 115 7.01 27.14 8.55
CA SER A 115 8.07 27.44 9.50
C SER A 115 9.34 27.94 8.84
N SER A 116 9.58 27.71 7.56
CA SER A 116 10.75 28.21 6.85
C SER A 116 10.53 29.62 6.25
N ALA A 117 9.33 30.10 6.35
CA ALA A 117 9.02 31.46 5.98
C ALA A 117 9.35 32.41 7.14
#